data_c31884d9781668066e5a022630c2b73f
#
_entry.id   c31884d9781668066e5a022630c2b73f
#
_cell.length_a   1.000
_cell.length_b   1.000
_cell.length_c   1.000
_cell.angle_alpha   90.00
_cell.angle_beta   90.00
_cell.angle_gamma   90.00
#
_symmetry.space_group_name_H-M   'P 1'
#
loop_
_entity.id
_entity.type
_entity.pdbx_description
1 polymer ?
#
loop_
_entity_poly.entity_id
_entity_poly.type
_entity_poly.pdbx_seq_one_letter_code
_entity_poly.pdbx_strand_id
1 'polypeptide(L)'
;MRVYLPSTLPRLTAALEAGEIGPAPQPAFAVTPALREWYASGDLEELEYTVLLEASRASLRELAGQPDAPPRRVVLVAEVTEDDLGKASGHPAAVQVLSAIPLARVAAGHVDSLEAADDVRAAVAALDAAGDGDDDARFTVDSAEGHELEWYATQELYFLQ
;
A
#
# COMPACT_ATOMS: atom_id res chain seq x y z
N MET A 1 -5.05 -3.31 15.96
CA MET A 1 -5.14 -2.18 15.01
C MET A 1 -4.93 -2.68 13.59
N ARG A 2 -5.76 -2.21 12.68
CA ARG A 2 -5.65 -2.55 11.26
C ARG A 2 -4.56 -1.73 10.60
N VAL A 3 -3.65 -2.38 9.88
CA VAL A 3 -2.59 -1.73 9.13
C VAL A 3 -2.70 -2.07 7.65
N TYR A 4 -2.28 -1.15 6.80
CA TYR A 4 -2.27 -1.25 5.35
C TYR A 4 -0.83 -1.23 4.89
N LEU A 5 -0.36 -2.35 4.35
CA LEU A 5 1.05 -2.55 3.97
C LEU A 5 1.19 -2.43 2.46
N PRO A 6 1.97 -1.46 1.98
CA PRO A 6 2.30 -1.41 0.56
C PRO A 6 3.13 -2.64 0.17
N SER A 7 2.86 -3.19 -0.99
CA SER A 7 3.54 -4.38 -1.49
C SER A 7 3.62 -4.37 -3.02
N THR A 8 4.12 -5.47 -3.57
CA THR A 8 4.16 -5.76 -5.00
C THR A 8 3.82 -7.23 -5.17
N LEU A 9 3.54 -7.69 -6.39
CA LEU A 9 3.26 -9.13 -6.59
C LEU A 9 4.45 -10.02 -6.22
N PRO A 10 5.71 -9.70 -6.57
CA PRO A 10 6.84 -10.52 -6.09
C PRO A 10 6.94 -10.57 -4.57
N ARG A 11 6.69 -9.46 -3.88
CA ARG A 11 6.71 -9.45 -2.42
C ARG A 11 5.56 -10.26 -1.83
N LEU A 12 4.38 -10.20 -2.46
CA LEU A 12 3.24 -11.02 -2.06
C LEU A 12 3.56 -12.51 -2.19
N THR A 13 4.14 -12.91 -3.33
CA THR A 13 4.56 -14.30 -3.56
C THR A 13 5.54 -14.75 -2.48
N ALA A 14 6.53 -13.93 -2.17
CA ALA A 14 7.51 -14.23 -1.12
C ALA A 14 6.84 -14.39 0.25
N ALA A 15 5.88 -13.53 0.58
CA ALA A 15 5.15 -13.61 1.84
C ALA A 15 4.31 -14.90 1.93
N LEU A 16 3.63 -15.26 0.85
CA LEU A 16 2.83 -16.48 0.81
C LEU A 16 3.71 -17.74 0.97
N GLU A 17 4.90 -17.74 0.40
CA GLU A 17 5.86 -18.84 0.55
C GLU A 17 6.47 -18.89 1.94
N ALA A 18 6.78 -17.72 2.52
CA ALA A 18 7.38 -17.63 3.85
C ALA A 18 6.37 -17.87 4.98
N GLY A 19 5.09 -17.68 4.72
CA GLY A 19 4.05 -17.75 5.75
C GLY A 19 3.91 -16.49 6.59
N GLU A 20 4.59 -15.41 6.21
CA GLU A 20 4.58 -14.15 6.94
C GLU A 20 4.99 -12.98 6.04
N ILE A 21 4.52 -11.77 6.41
CA ILE A 21 4.91 -10.53 5.74
C ILE A 21 6.08 -9.92 6.50
N GLY A 22 7.19 -9.69 5.83
CA GLY A 22 8.40 -9.11 6.41
C GLY A 22 9.40 -8.71 5.35
N PRO A 23 10.65 -8.40 5.71
CA PRO A 23 11.17 -8.36 7.08
C PRO A 23 10.76 -7.11 7.84
N ALA A 24 10.86 -7.18 9.17
CA ALA A 24 10.66 -6.03 10.04
C ALA A 24 11.97 -5.26 10.24
N PRO A 25 11.95 -3.95 10.56
CA PRO A 25 10.75 -3.11 10.57
C PRO A 25 10.26 -2.84 9.15
N GLN A 26 8.95 -2.65 9.00
CA GLN A 26 8.39 -2.44 7.67
C GLN A 26 7.39 -1.28 7.70
N PRO A 27 7.36 -0.44 6.64
CA PRO A 27 6.45 0.67 6.59
C PRO A 27 5.02 0.22 6.37
N ALA A 28 4.08 0.92 6.98
CA ALA A 28 2.67 0.67 6.81
C ALA A 28 1.89 1.97 7.08
N PHE A 29 0.58 1.90 6.90
CA PHE A 29 -0.30 3.02 7.15
C PHE A 29 -1.50 2.54 7.99
N ALA A 30 -1.99 3.41 8.84
CA ALA A 30 -3.10 3.07 9.73
C ALA A 30 -3.89 4.33 10.08
N VAL A 31 -5.11 4.12 10.60
CA VAL A 31 -5.89 5.22 11.17
C VAL A 31 -5.30 5.53 12.54
N THR A 32 -4.33 6.43 12.56
CA THR A 32 -3.61 6.85 13.76
C THR A 32 -4.34 7.99 14.48
N PRO A 33 -4.03 8.26 15.76
CA PRO A 33 -4.51 9.48 16.41
C PRO A 33 -4.14 10.76 15.65
N ALA A 34 -2.94 10.83 15.07
CA ALA A 34 -2.51 11.98 14.27
C ALA A 34 -3.39 12.18 13.04
N LEU A 35 -3.77 11.09 12.36
CA LEU A 35 -4.67 11.16 11.21
C LEU A 35 -6.05 11.66 11.64
N ARG A 36 -6.55 11.19 12.78
CA ARG A 36 -7.85 11.62 13.32
C ARG A 36 -7.86 13.10 13.65
N GLU A 37 -6.76 13.63 14.16
CA GLU A 37 -6.62 15.07 14.42
C GLU A 37 -6.55 15.88 13.12
N TRP A 38 -5.88 15.36 12.12
CA TRP A 38 -5.74 16.00 10.81
C TRP A 38 -7.09 16.12 10.10
N TYR A 39 -7.93 15.08 10.20
CA TYR A 39 -9.28 15.04 9.60
C TYR A 39 -10.35 14.98 10.70
N ALA A 40 -10.46 16.03 11.47
CA ALA A 40 -11.29 16.07 12.69
C ALA A 40 -12.78 15.73 12.44
N SER A 41 -13.27 15.93 11.21
CA SER A 41 -14.67 15.64 10.85
C SER A 41 -14.85 14.35 10.03
N GLY A 42 -13.76 13.62 9.75
CA GLY A 42 -13.83 12.39 8.95
C GLY A 42 -14.37 11.22 9.76
N ASP A 43 -15.26 10.41 9.17
CA ASP A 43 -15.68 9.16 9.79
C ASP A 43 -14.63 8.06 9.52
N LEU A 44 -14.80 6.90 10.16
CA LEU A 44 -13.85 5.80 10.07
C LEU A 44 -13.65 5.32 8.62
N GLU A 45 -14.74 5.20 7.85
CA GLU A 45 -14.65 4.75 6.46
C GLU A 45 -13.86 5.72 5.59
N GLU A 46 -14.06 7.01 5.76
CA GLU A 46 -13.29 8.04 5.05
C GLU A 46 -11.82 7.99 5.41
N LEU A 47 -11.51 7.79 6.69
CA LEU A 47 -10.13 7.68 7.15
C LEU A 47 -9.47 6.41 6.63
N GLU A 48 -10.18 5.29 6.62
CA GLU A 48 -9.65 4.03 6.06
C GLU A 48 -9.41 4.15 4.55
N TYR A 49 -10.28 4.85 3.83
CA TYR A 49 -10.07 5.12 2.41
C TYR A 49 -8.79 5.96 2.18
N THR A 50 -8.60 6.99 2.99
CA THR A 50 -7.38 7.82 2.94
C THR A 50 -6.13 6.97 3.18
N VAL A 51 -6.18 6.07 4.15
CA VAL A 51 -5.07 5.17 4.48
C VAL A 51 -4.77 4.22 3.32
N LEU A 52 -5.81 3.65 2.72
CA LEU A 52 -5.65 2.78 1.55
C LEU A 52 -5.00 3.54 0.38
N LEU A 53 -5.42 4.77 0.14
CA LEU A 53 -4.86 5.60 -0.92
C LEU A 53 -3.37 5.88 -0.68
N GLU A 54 -2.98 6.21 0.55
CA GLU A 54 -1.57 6.42 0.89
C GLU A 54 -0.74 5.15 0.73
N ALA A 55 -1.28 4.02 1.14
CA ALA A 55 -0.61 2.72 0.95
C ALA A 55 -0.46 2.40 -0.54
N SER A 56 -1.46 2.73 -1.36
CA SER A 56 -1.39 2.55 -2.83
C SER A 56 -0.31 3.41 -3.46
N ARG A 57 -0.14 4.64 -2.99
CA ARG A 57 0.93 5.54 -3.44
C ARG A 57 2.30 4.98 -3.06
N ALA A 58 2.42 4.42 -1.87
CA ALA A 58 3.66 3.77 -1.43
C ALA A 58 3.97 2.52 -2.26
N SER A 59 2.93 1.74 -2.61
CA SER A 59 3.09 0.58 -3.50
C SER A 59 3.62 0.99 -4.87
N LEU A 60 3.11 2.09 -5.42
CA LEU A 60 3.60 2.64 -6.69
C LEU A 60 5.09 2.98 -6.60
N ARG A 61 5.52 3.60 -5.51
CA ARG A 61 6.95 3.92 -5.29
C ARG A 61 7.81 2.66 -5.18
N GLU A 62 7.29 1.59 -4.57
CA GLU A 62 8.00 0.31 -4.52
C GLU A 62 8.19 -0.31 -5.90
N LEU A 63 7.18 -0.18 -6.78
CA LEU A 63 7.27 -0.66 -8.15
C LEU A 63 8.40 0.02 -8.93
N ALA A 64 8.69 1.29 -8.62
CA ALA A 64 9.82 2.00 -9.25
C ALA A 64 11.17 1.34 -8.95
N GLY A 65 11.30 0.69 -7.79
CA GLY A 65 12.49 -0.08 -7.42
C GLY A 65 12.49 -1.52 -7.89
N GLN A 66 11.44 -1.97 -8.57
CA GLN A 66 11.27 -3.37 -9.03
C GLN A 66 10.84 -3.38 -10.51
N PRO A 67 11.73 -3.01 -11.44
CA PRO A 67 11.34 -2.83 -12.85
C PRO A 67 10.81 -4.09 -13.53
N ASP A 68 11.15 -5.28 -13.00
CA ASP A 68 10.66 -6.56 -13.56
C ASP A 68 9.34 -7.01 -12.95
N ALA A 69 8.83 -6.29 -11.93
CA ALA A 69 7.56 -6.63 -11.31
C ALA A 69 6.38 -6.28 -12.24
N PRO A 70 5.31 -7.08 -12.25
CA PRO A 70 4.09 -6.68 -12.96
C PRO A 70 3.58 -5.32 -12.45
N PRO A 71 3.09 -4.46 -13.34
CA PRO A 71 2.65 -3.10 -12.97
C PRO A 71 1.28 -3.12 -12.29
N ARG A 72 1.22 -3.74 -11.13
CA ARG A 72 0.02 -3.86 -10.31
C ARG A 72 0.36 -3.41 -8.89
N ARG A 73 -0.33 -2.37 -8.41
CA ARG A 73 -0.19 -1.96 -7.02
C ARG A 73 -0.85 -3.00 -6.13
N VAL A 74 -0.22 -3.26 -4.99
CA VAL A 74 -0.70 -4.24 -4.00
C VAL A 74 -0.68 -3.59 -2.63
N VAL A 75 -1.77 -3.71 -1.89
CA VAL A 75 -1.86 -3.30 -0.49
C VAL A 75 -2.41 -4.48 0.30
N LEU A 76 -1.69 -4.92 1.32
CA LEU A 76 -2.12 -5.99 2.20
C LEU A 76 -2.69 -5.39 3.48
N VAL A 77 -3.81 -5.91 3.95
CA VAL A 77 -4.47 -5.44 5.16
C VAL A 77 -4.32 -6.50 6.24
N ALA A 78 -3.80 -6.10 7.39
CA ALA A 78 -3.53 -7.03 8.49
C ALA A 78 -3.92 -6.42 9.83
N GLU A 79 -4.15 -7.27 10.82
CA GLU A 79 -4.39 -6.87 12.20
C GLU A 79 -3.12 -7.09 13.02
N VAL A 80 -2.69 -6.03 13.70
CA VAL A 80 -1.51 -6.08 14.59
C VAL A 80 -1.86 -5.43 15.93
N THR A 81 -1.06 -5.74 16.96
CA THR A 81 -1.22 -5.07 18.25
C THR A 81 -0.55 -3.71 18.20
N GLU A 82 -1.06 -2.76 18.99
CA GLU A 82 -0.46 -1.43 19.05
C GLU A 82 0.99 -1.45 19.53
N ASP A 83 1.35 -2.43 20.36
CA ASP A 83 2.71 -2.60 20.84
C ASP A 83 3.72 -2.94 19.74
N ASP A 84 3.23 -3.48 18.61
CA ASP A 84 4.05 -3.78 17.43
C ASP A 84 4.20 -2.59 16.48
N LEU A 85 3.65 -1.44 16.83
CA LEU A 85 3.74 -0.24 16.00
C LEU A 85 4.76 0.75 16.55
N GLY A 86 5.63 1.22 15.68
CA GLY A 86 6.56 2.31 15.94
C GLY A 86 6.17 3.57 15.20
N LYS A 87 6.78 4.67 15.57
CA LYS A 87 6.56 5.96 14.92
C LYS A 87 7.20 5.98 13.55
N ALA A 88 6.54 6.63 12.61
CA ALA A 88 7.09 6.94 11.30
C ALA A 88 6.86 8.41 10.99
N SER A 89 7.70 8.97 10.12
CA SER A 89 7.58 10.35 9.67
C SER A 89 6.96 10.41 8.28
N GLY A 90 6.59 11.61 7.86
CA GLY A 90 6.07 11.88 6.52
C GLY A 90 4.59 12.15 6.52
N HIS A 91 3.77 11.14 6.61
CA HIS A 91 2.31 11.28 6.57
C HIS A 91 1.71 10.98 7.95
N PRO A 92 0.61 11.67 8.34
CA PRO A 92 -0.05 11.38 9.64
C PRO A 92 -0.50 9.93 9.81
N ALA A 93 -0.78 9.21 8.72
CA ALA A 93 -1.17 7.80 8.76
C ALA A 93 0.02 6.84 8.82
N ALA A 94 1.26 7.31 8.61
CA ALA A 94 2.43 6.45 8.52
C ALA A 94 2.82 5.83 9.86
N VAL A 95 3.13 4.54 9.84
CA VAL A 95 3.62 3.79 11.00
C VAL A 95 4.73 2.84 10.56
N GLN A 96 5.48 2.29 11.53
CA GLN A 96 6.39 1.18 11.30
C GLN A 96 5.83 -0.04 12.00
N VAL A 97 5.79 -1.18 11.32
CA VAL A 97 5.47 -2.46 11.96
C VAL A 97 6.78 -3.10 12.41
N LEU A 98 6.90 -3.37 13.69
CA LEU A 98 8.16 -3.76 14.32
C LEU A 98 8.45 -5.26 14.28
N SER A 99 7.50 -6.07 13.81
CA SER A 99 7.65 -7.52 13.69
C SER A 99 7.12 -8.01 12.36
N ALA A 100 7.53 -9.21 11.94
CA ALA A 100 6.92 -9.89 10.82
C ALA A 100 5.47 -10.24 11.16
N ILE A 101 4.60 -10.23 10.16
CA ILE A 101 3.16 -10.46 10.35
C ILE A 101 2.80 -11.84 9.82
N PRO A 102 2.38 -12.78 10.69
CA PRO A 102 1.92 -14.09 10.22
C PRO A 102 0.72 -13.96 9.27
N LEU A 103 0.63 -14.82 8.27
CA LEU A 103 -0.49 -14.80 7.33
C LEU A 103 -1.85 -14.96 8.00
N ALA A 104 -1.91 -15.62 9.16
CA ALA A 104 -3.15 -15.75 9.93
C ALA A 104 -3.73 -14.38 10.35
N ARG A 105 -2.90 -13.34 10.37
CA ARG A 105 -3.30 -11.98 10.73
C ARG A 105 -3.66 -11.12 9.52
N VAL A 106 -3.47 -11.62 8.31
CA VAL A 106 -3.85 -10.93 7.09
C VAL A 106 -5.34 -11.06 6.87
N ALA A 107 -6.02 -9.93 6.77
CA ALA A 107 -7.48 -9.88 6.61
C ALA A 107 -7.89 -9.86 5.14
N ALA A 108 -7.12 -9.20 4.29
CA ALA A 108 -7.46 -9.03 2.87
C ALA A 108 -6.27 -8.47 2.09
N GLY A 109 -6.41 -8.43 0.78
CA GLY A 109 -5.52 -7.69 -0.11
C GLY A 109 -6.32 -6.82 -1.06
N HIS A 110 -5.69 -5.74 -1.50
CA HIS A 110 -6.21 -4.87 -2.55
C HIS A 110 -5.18 -4.86 -3.67
N VAL A 111 -5.61 -5.18 -4.89
CA VAL A 111 -4.69 -5.34 -6.03
C VAL A 111 -5.31 -4.70 -7.26
N ASP A 112 -4.49 -4.00 -8.04
CA ASP A 112 -4.95 -3.41 -9.31
C ASP A 112 -5.51 -4.47 -10.25
N SER A 113 -6.56 -4.11 -10.97
CA SER A 113 -7.02 -4.91 -12.11
C SER A 113 -5.98 -4.85 -13.23
N LEU A 114 -6.04 -5.80 -14.15
CA LEU A 114 -5.16 -5.82 -15.32
C LEU A 114 -5.39 -4.61 -16.22
N GLU A 115 -6.59 -4.02 -16.19
CA GLU A 115 -6.92 -2.83 -16.95
C GLU A 115 -6.11 -1.59 -16.54
N ALA A 116 -5.64 -1.56 -15.31
CA ALA A 116 -4.84 -0.44 -14.79
C ALA A 116 -3.36 -0.49 -15.23
N ALA A 117 -2.91 -1.59 -15.82
CA ALA A 117 -1.48 -1.85 -16.06
C ALA A 117 -0.76 -0.73 -16.82
N ASP A 118 -1.35 -0.23 -17.91
CA ASP A 118 -0.70 0.82 -18.70
C ASP A 118 -0.56 2.12 -17.92
N ASP A 119 -1.59 2.53 -17.19
CA ASP A 119 -1.56 3.75 -16.39
C ASP A 119 -0.60 3.60 -15.20
N VAL A 120 -0.54 2.43 -14.58
CA VAL A 120 0.41 2.16 -13.49
C VAL A 120 1.84 2.20 -14.02
N ARG A 121 2.10 1.57 -15.16
CA ARG A 121 3.45 1.60 -15.78
C ARG A 121 3.87 3.03 -16.11
N ALA A 122 2.98 3.82 -16.71
CA ALA A 122 3.25 5.22 -17.04
C ALA A 122 3.50 6.04 -15.76
N ALA A 123 2.72 5.81 -14.70
CA ALA A 123 2.88 6.50 -13.43
C ALA A 123 4.23 6.20 -12.77
N VAL A 124 4.66 4.94 -12.78
CA VAL A 124 5.98 4.53 -12.27
C VAL A 124 7.08 5.31 -13.02
N ALA A 125 7.01 5.37 -14.35
CA ALA A 125 8.00 6.07 -15.16
C ALA A 125 8.00 7.59 -14.90
N ALA A 126 6.89 8.16 -14.46
CA ALA A 126 6.74 9.59 -14.24
C ALA A 126 7.05 10.05 -12.81
N LEU A 127 7.30 9.13 -11.87
CA LEU A 127 7.47 9.47 -10.45
C LEU A 127 8.58 10.49 -10.18
N ASP A 128 9.75 10.32 -10.79
CA ASP A 128 10.88 11.22 -10.55
C ASP A 128 10.58 12.63 -11.04
N ALA A 129 10.07 12.76 -12.27
CA ALA A 129 9.71 14.06 -12.84
C ALA A 129 8.59 14.74 -12.06
N ALA A 130 7.60 13.96 -11.59
CA ALA A 130 6.51 14.48 -10.75
C ALA A 130 7.05 15.03 -9.43
N GLY A 131 8.00 14.31 -8.82
CA GLY A 131 8.67 14.76 -7.60
C GLY A 131 9.48 16.05 -7.79
N ASP A 132 9.97 16.28 -9.02
CA ASP A 132 10.70 17.50 -9.39
C ASP A 132 9.78 18.66 -9.79
N GLY A 133 8.46 18.46 -9.73
CA GLY A 133 7.48 19.53 -9.96
C GLY A 133 6.95 19.62 -11.38
N ASP A 134 7.21 18.64 -12.24
CA ASP A 134 6.65 18.61 -13.59
C ASP A 134 5.14 18.31 -13.53
N ASP A 135 4.32 19.24 -14.01
CA ASP A 135 2.86 19.14 -13.93
C ASP A 135 2.29 18.00 -14.79
N ASP A 136 2.84 17.77 -15.98
CA ASP A 136 2.42 16.68 -16.85
C ASP A 136 2.72 15.32 -16.22
N ALA A 137 3.90 15.19 -15.61
CA ALA A 137 4.30 13.98 -14.91
C ALA A 137 3.40 13.74 -13.68
N ARG A 138 3.07 14.80 -12.95
CA ARG A 138 2.16 14.70 -11.82
C ARG A 138 0.77 14.24 -12.26
N PHE A 139 0.27 14.77 -13.37
CA PHE A 139 -0.99 14.33 -13.94
C PHE A 139 -0.95 12.83 -14.29
N THR A 140 0.16 12.37 -14.88
CA THR A 140 0.34 10.95 -15.21
C THR A 140 0.33 10.07 -13.98
N VAL A 141 1.01 10.48 -12.89
CA VAL A 141 0.99 9.74 -11.63
C VAL A 141 -0.43 9.71 -11.06
N ASP A 142 -1.12 10.84 -11.04
CA ASP A 142 -2.48 10.94 -10.49
C ASP A 142 -3.48 10.12 -11.31
N SER A 143 -3.24 9.92 -12.60
CA SER A 143 -4.11 9.10 -13.45
C SER A 143 -4.21 7.65 -13.00
N ALA A 144 -3.15 7.11 -12.39
CA ALA A 144 -3.20 5.76 -11.83
C ALA A 144 -4.20 5.68 -10.66
N GLU A 145 -4.37 6.76 -9.91
CA GLU A 145 -5.31 6.81 -8.77
C GLU A 145 -6.77 6.75 -9.23
N GLY A 146 -7.07 7.00 -10.49
CA GLY A 146 -8.40 6.80 -11.07
C GLY A 146 -8.82 5.34 -11.15
N HIS A 147 -7.88 4.42 -11.01
CA HIS A 147 -8.15 2.99 -10.92
C HIS A 147 -8.21 2.58 -9.45
N GLU A 148 -9.36 2.11 -8.99
CA GLU A 148 -9.48 1.58 -7.64
C GLU A 148 -8.90 0.17 -7.60
N LEU A 149 -8.20 -0.16 -6.50
CA LEU A 149 -7.71 -1.51 -6.28
C LEU A 149 -8.88 -2.42 -5.93
N GLU A 150 -8.87 -3.63 -6.49
CA GLU A 150 -9.90 -4.62 -6.24
C GLU A 150 -9.60 -5.38 -4.94
N TRP A 151 -10.66 -5.67 -4.18
CA TRP A 151 -10.55 -6.42 -2.92
C TRP A 151 -10.47 -7.92 -3.18
N TYR A 152 -9.58 -8.59 -2.44
CA TYR A 152 -9.42 -10.04 -2.45
C TYR A 152 -9.39 -10.56 -1.02
N ALA A 153 -10.10 -11.67 -0.77
CA ALA A 153 -9.95 -12.41 0.48
C ALA A 153 -8.55 -13.02 0.55
N THR A 154 -8.08 -13.28 1.77
CA THR A 154 -6.71 -13.79 1.97
C THR A 154 -6.44 -15.06 1.14
N GLN A 155 -7.36 -16.01 1.12
CA GLN A 155 -7.21 -17.25 0.35
C GLN A 155 -7.18 -17.03 -1.16
N GLU A 156 -7.76 -15.95 -1.64
CA GLU A 156 -7.76 -15.62 -3.07
C GLU A 156 -6.39 -15.07 -3.54
N LEU A 157 -5.59 -14.55 -2.62
CA LEU A 157 -4.28 -13.99 -2.96
C LEU A 157 -3.34 -15.01 -3.57
N TYR A 158 -3.51 -16.28 -3.26
CA TYR A 158 -2.69 -17.36 -3.83
C TYR A 158 -2.87 -17.50 -5.34
N PHE A 159 -3.99 -17.02 -5.88
CA PHE A 159 -4.27 -17.11 -7.32
C PHE A 159 -3.73 -15.92 -8.12
N LEU A 160 -3.12 -14.96 -7.46
CA LEU A 160 -2.59 -13.76 -8.11
C LEU A 160 -1.09 -13.85 -8.46
N GLN A 161 -0.47 -14.95 -8.12
CA GLN A 161 0.98 -15.17 -8.34
C GLN A 161 1.31 -15.40 -9.80
#